data_8e9d8fa58db4edc658deb08cbf2060eb
#
_entry.id   8e9d8fa58db4edc658deb08cbf2060eb
#
_cell.length_a   1.000
_cell.length_b   1.000
_cell.length_c   1.000
_cell.angle_alpha   90.00
_cell.angle_beta   90.00
_cell.angle_gamma   90.00
#
_symmetry.space_group_name_H-M   'P 1'
#
loop_
_entity.id
_entity.type
_entity.pdbx_description
1 polymer ?
#
loop_
_entity_poly.entity_id
_entity_poly.type
_entity_poly.pdbx_seq_one_letter_code
_entity_poly.pdbx_strand_id
1 'polypeptide(L)'
;AFTDLRSGKQHDEPAAVLATILAGATNLGLERMAHASSRVSHAQLTWAQTWYLRPETFADALGRIVDAHHGLPFAQHWGAAERSSSDGQFFSANRGSGLINAKYGPDPGLKIYSFLSGQYGSFHSSVIGATAGEAPFVLDGLLSNPASFDPLVHYTDTGGVSDHVFALFHLLGMTFAPRLRD
;
A
#
# COMPACT_ATOMS: atom_id res chain seq x y z
N ALA A 1 6.78 -5.24 -13.64
CA ALA A 1 5.81 -4.46 -12.87
C ALA A 1 5.44 -3.17 -13.59
N PHE A 2 6.40 -2.23 -13.78
CA PHE A 2 6.10 -0.94 -14.39
C PHE A 2 6.05 -1.03 -15.91
N THR A 3 4.86 -0.91 -16.48
CA THR A 3 4.59 -1.00 -17.92
C THR A 3 3.91 0.28 -18.43
N ASP A 4 4.19 0.65 -19.68
CA ASP A 4 3.55 1.79 -20.34
C ASP A 4 2.03 1.60 -20.42
N LEU A 5 1.28 2.64 -20.08
CA LEU A 5 -0.19 2.61 -20.02
C LEU A 5 -0.84 2.27 -21.38
N ARG A 6 -0.22 2.64 -22.47
CA ARG A 6 -0.78 2.49 -23.85
C ARG A 6 -0.34 1.20 -24.51
N SER A 7 0.95 0.84 -24.35
CA SER A 7 1.56 -0.28 -25.08
C SER A 7 1.72 -1.55 -24.24
N GLY A 8 1.63 -1.44 -22.92
CA GLY A 8 1.90 -2.54 -21.98
C GLY A 8 3.38 -2.94 -21.92
N LYS A 9 4.28 -2.26 -22.63
CA LYS A 9 5.70 -2.59 -22.67
C LYS A 9 6.45 -2.04 -21.46
N GLN A 10 7.52 -2.72 -21.06
CA GLN A 10 8.44 -2.21 -20.06
C GLN A 10 9.21 -1.00 -20.60
N HIS A 11 9.70 -0.14 -19.72
CA HIS A 11 10.54 0.98 -20.09
C HIS A 11 11.92 0.51 -20.52
N ASP A 12 12.43 1.02 -21.64
CA ASP A 12 13.75 0.64 -22.17
C ASP A 12 14.89 1.06 -21.24
N GLU A 13 14.68 2.13 -20.45
CA GLU A 13 15.59 2.66 -19.44
C GLU A 13 15.00 2.49 -18.03
N PRO A 14 15.21 1.36 -17.35
CA PRO A 14 14.68 1.12 -15.99
C PRO A 14 15.15 2.16 -14.97
N ALA A 15 16.33 2.75 -15.19
CA ALA A 15 16.89 3.79 -14.33
C ALA A 15 15.99 5.04 -14.25
N ALA A 16 15.31 5.41 -15.35
CA ALA A 16 14.37 6.52 -15.36
C ALA A 16 13.16 6.25 -14.45
N VAL A 17 12.61 5.03 -14.51
CA VAL A 17 11.48 4.62 -13.65
C VAL A 17 11.90 4.63 -12.17
N LEU A 18 13.04 4.02 -11.85
CA LEU A 18 13.54 3.97 -10.47
C LEU A 18 13.86 5.36 -9.90
N ALA A 19 14.49 6.23 -10.70
CA ALA A 19 14.77 7.61 -10.30
C ALA A 19 13.49 8.40 -10.07
N THR A 20 12.44 8.17 -10.88
CA THR A 20 11.14 8.81 -10.71
C THR A 20 10.46 8.36 -9.42
N ILE A 21 10.48 7.06 -9.13
CA ILE A 21 9.96 6.51 -7.86
C ILE A 21 10.72 7.12 -6.67
N LEU A 22 12.04 7.16 -6.74
CA LEU A 22 12.88 7.72 -5.68
C LEU A 22 12.61 9.21 -5.47
N ALA A 23 12.43 9.98 -6.54
CA ALA A 23 12.09 11.40 -6.46
C ALA A 23 10.77 11.64 -5.71
N GLY A 24 9.77 10.79 -5.95
CA GLY A 24 8.49 10.82 -5.24
C GLY A 24 8.62 10.38 -3.78
N ALA A 25 9.26 9.24 -3.53
CA ALA A 25 9.39 8.63 -2.22
C ALA A 25 10.19 9.51 -1.22
N THR A 26 11.15 10.29 -1.73
CA THR A 26 11.96 11.21 -0.91
C THR A 26 11.45 12.65 -0.90
N ASN A 27 10.32 12.91 -1.56
CA ASN A 27 9.80 14.26 -1.77
C ASN A 27 10.82 15.24 -2.40
N LEU A 28 11.77 14.72 -3.17
CA LEU A 28 12.81 15.53 -3.83
C LEU A 28 12.23 16.29 -5.04
N GLY A 29 11.27 15.69 -5.73
CA GLY A 29 10.69 16.19 -6.97
C GLY A 29 11.56 15.89 -8.21
N LEU A 30 10.92 15.91 -9.40
CA LEU A 30 11.58 15.48 -10.64
C LEU A 30 12.69 16.45 -11.08
N GLU A 31 12.50 17.74 -10.88
CA GLU A 31 13.49 18.75 -11.28
C GLU A 31 14.82 18.57 -10.54
N ARG A 32 14.75 18.46 -9.20
CA ARG A 32 15.95 18.23 -8.39
C ARG A 32 16.59 16.87 -8.66
N MET A 33 15.77 15.84 -8.91
CA MET A 33 16.27 14.53 -9.29
C MET A 33 17.02 14.58 -10.62
N ALA A 34 16.52 15.30 -11.62
CA ALA A 34 17.20 15.48 -12.91
C ALA A 34 18.55 16.21 -12.73
N HIS A 35 18.60 17.23 -11.88
CA HIS A 35 19.85 17.93 -11.58
C HIS A 35 20.86 17.06 -10.81
N ALA A 36 20.38 16.19 -9.93
CA ALA A 36 21.23 15.28 -9.14
C ALA A 36 21.72 14.06 -9.94
N SER A 37 21.12 13.79 -11.10
CA SER A 37 21.43 12.62 -11.93
C SER A 37 22.14 13.03 -13.23
N SER A 38 23.24 12.35 -13.53
CA SER A 38 23.92 12.49 -14.83
C SER A 38 23.35 11.59 -15.94
N ARG A 39 22.41 10.70 -15.60
CA ARG A 39 21.92 9.65 -16.51
C ARG A 39 20.51 9.87 -17.02
N VAL A 40 19.70 10.65 -16.32
CA VAL A 40 18.29 10.85 -16.68
C VAL A 40 17.94 12.33 -16.74
N SER A 41 17.26 12.73 -17.78
CA SER A 41 16.78 14.10 -17.98
C SER A 41 15.41 14.30 -17.32
N HIS A 42 15.04 15.54 -17.05
CA HIS A 42 13.72 15.90 -16.53
C HIS A 42 12.59 15.37 -17.44
N ALA A 43 12.77 15.45 -18.78
CA ALA A 43 11.78 14.95 -19.74
C ALA A 43 11.56 13.42 -19.61
N GLN A 44 12.63 12.65 -19.42
CA GLN A 44 12.53 11.19 -19.20
C GLN A 44 11.83 10.86 -17.90
N LEU A 45 12.13 11.59 -16.82
CA LEU A 45 11.45 11.41 -15.53
C LEU A 45 9.95 11.74 -15.62
N THR A 46 9.60 12.86 -16.26
CA THR A 46 8.19 13.25 -16.47
C THR A 46 7.46 12.22 -17.33
N TRP A 47 8.10 11.70 -18.36
CA TRP A 47 7.55 10.64 -19.19
C TRP A 47 7.30 9.36 -18.38
N ALA A 48 8.29 8.93 -17.59
CA ALA A 48 8.17 7.76 -16.74
C ALA A 48 7.04 7.94 -15.70
N GLN A 49 6.93 9.11 -15.08
CA GLN A 49 5.85 9.42 -14.15
C GLN A 49 4.48 9.32 -14.81
N THR A 50 4.32 9.90 -16.00
CA THR A 50 3.03 9.98 -16.66
C THR A 50 2.53 8.63 -17.18
N TRP A 51 3.42 7.80 -17.70
CA TRP A 51 3.03 6.62 -18.45
C TRP A 51 3.28 5.29 -17.75
N TYR A 52 4.17 5.25 -16.76
CA TYR A 52 4.55 4.02 -16.08
C TYR A 52 4.14 3.96 -14.63
N LEU A 53 4.04 5.11 -13.93
CA LEU A 53 3.71 5.14 -12.50
C LEU A 53 2.22 5.39 -12.30
N ARG A 54 1.51 4.37 -11.88
CA ARG A 54 0.08 4.40 -11.55
C ARG A 54 -0.23 3.36 -10.48
N PRO A 55 -1.37 3.46 -9.77
CA PRO A 55 -1.71 2.55 -8.68
C PRO A 55 -1.55 1.07 -9.03
N GLU A 56 -1.98 0.64 -10.22
CA GLU A 56 -1.93 -0.75 -10.64
C GLU A 56 -0.50 -1.26 -10.83
N THR A 57 0.42 -0.44 -11.34
CA THR A 57 1.82 -0.83 -11.52
C THR A 57 2.59 -0.84 -10.20
N PHE A 58 2.22 0.02 -9.25
CA PHE A 58 2.74 -0.05 -7.89
C PHE A 58 2.23 -1.30 -7.18
N ALA A 59 0.95 -1.64 -7.31
CA ALA A 59 0.37 -2.85 -6.74
C ALA A 59 1.08 -4.11 -7.30
N ASP A 60 1.24 -4.24 -8.62
CA ASP A 60 1.99 -5.35 -9.24
C ASP A 60 3.45 -5.42 -8.74
N ALA A 61 4.11 -4.27 -8.60
CA ALA A 61 5.47 -4.23 -8.07
C ALA A 61 5.53 -4.70 -6.61
N LEU A 62 4.59 -4.24 -5.78
CA LEU A 62 4.48 -4.61 -4.38
C LEU A 62 4.22 -6.11 -4.23
N GLY A 63 3.26 -6.67 -4.98
CA GLY A 63 2.97 -8.11 -5.00
C GLY A 63 4.21 -8.94 -5.29
N ARG A 64 4.98 -8.58 -6.33
CA ARG A 64 6.24 -9.28 -6.68
C ARG A 64 7.30 -9.20 -5.58
N ILE A 65 7.40 -8.06 -4.87
CA ILE A 65 8.33 -7.90 -3.74
C ILE A 65 7.90 -8.81 -2.59
N VAL A 66 6.61 -8.86 -2.29
CA VAL A 66 6.06 -9.70 -1.23
C VAL A 66 6.24 -11.18 -1.55
N ASP A 67 5.96 -11.59 -2.79
CA ASP A 67 6.17 -12.97 -3.23
C ASP A 67 7.65 -13.39 -3.13
N ALA A 68 8.56 -12.51 -3.57
CA ALA A 68 9.99 -12.75 -3.42
C ALA A 68 10.41 -12.83 -1.94
N HIS A 69 9.86 -11.98 -1.07
CA HIS A 69 10.10 -12.02 0.38
C HIS A 69 9.59 -13.34 0.97
N HIS A 70 8.37 -13.76 0.64
CA HIS A 70 7.80 -15.02 1.14
C HIS A 70 8.60 -16.26 0.66
N GLY A 71 9.28 -16.16 -0.47
CA GLY A 71 10.20 -17.19 -0.98
C GLY A 71 11.52 -17.30 -0.21
N LEU A 72 11.85 -16.36 0.66
CA LEU A 72 13.10 -16.43 1.44
C LEU A 72 12.97 -17.44 2.58
N PRO A 73 13.95 -18.36 2.75
CA PRO A 73 13.90 -19.36 3.82
C PRO A 73 13.74 -18.74 5.22
N PHE A 74 14.33 -17.58 5.45
CA PHE A 74 14.26 -16.89 6.74
C PHE A 74 12.87 -16.30 7.02
N ALA A 75 12.14 -15.88 5.99
CA ALA A 75 10.80 -15.31 6.16
C ALA A 75 9.82 -16.32 6.80
N GLN A 76 9.98 -17.61 6.51
CA GLN A 76 9.14 -18.68 7.04
C GLN A 76 9.24 -18.84 8.58
N HIS A 77 10.30 -18.34 9.20
CA HIS A 77 10.46 -18.37 10.65
C HIS A 77 9.55 -17.35 11.37
N TRP A 78 9.05 -16.35 10.68
CA TRP A 78 8.21 -15.29 11.26
C TRP A 78 6.73 -15.66 11.37
N GLY A 79 6.26 -16.64 10.63
CA GLY A 79 4.89 -17.08 10.68
C GLY A 79 4.35 -17.62 9.38
N ALA A 80 3.06 -17.97 9.39
CA ALA A 80 2.37 -18.46 8.23
C ALA A 80 1.93 -17.28 7.33
N ALA A 81 2.15 -17.40 6.02
CA ALA A 81 1.70 -16.41 5.04
C ALA A 81 0.17 -16.24 5.02
N GLU A 82 -0.57 -17.28 5.41
CA GLU A 82 -2.04 -17.31 5.48
C GLU A 82 -2.64 -16.35 6.53
N ARG A 83 -1.81 -15.76 7.37
CA ARG A 83 -2.21 -14.75 8.36
C ARG A 83 -1.93 -13.37 7.84
N SER A 84 -2.82 -12.43 8.17
CA SER A 84 -2.63 -11.02 7.83
C SER A 84 -3.16 -10.12 8.93
N SER A 85 -2.70 -8.88 8.91
CA SER A 85 -3.22 -7.83 9.79
C SER A 85 -3.32 -6.51 9.04
N SER A 86 -4.21 -5.63 9.48
CA SER A 86 -4.30 -4.27 8.97
C SER A 86 -4.46 -3.25 10.08
N ASP A 87 -3.92 -2.06 9.84
CA ASP A 87 -4.00 -0.93 10.76
C ASP A 87 -3.93 0.39 10.00
N GLY A 88 -4.55 1.43 10.57
CA GLY A 88 -4.59 2.77 10.03
C GLY A 88 -3.66 3.73 10.77
N GLN A 89 -2.68 4.29 10.07
CA GLN A 89 -1.80 5.33 10.61
C GLN A 89 -2.19 6.70 10.09
N PHE A 90 -2.38 7.65 11.01
CA PHE A 90 -2.66 9.06 10.68
C PHE A 90 -1.37 9.81 10.31
N PHE A 91 -1.48 10.62 9.27
CA PHE A 91 -0.42 11.53 8.82
C PHE A 91 -0.99 12.94 8.67
N SER A 92 -0.33 13.92 9.26
CA SER A 92 -0.66 15.32 9.04
C SER A 92 -0.40 15.69 7.58
N ALA A 93 -1.31 16.46 7.00
CA ALA A 93 -1.21 16.96 5.63
C ALA A 93 -1.43 18.47 5.62
N ASN A 94 -0.96 19.13 4.56
CA ASN A 94 -1.18 20.57 4.40
C ASN A 94 -2.68 20.89 4.27
N ARG A 95 -3.05 22.12 4.68
CA ARG A 95 -4.42 22.62 4.53
C ARG A 95 -4.88 22.50 3.08
N GLY A 96 -6.03 21.88 2.89
CA GLY A 96 -6.62 21.60 1.58
C GLY A 96 -6.47 20.17 1.08
N SER A 97 -5.61 19.33 1.69
CA SER A 97 -5.40 17.94 1.29
C SER A 97 -5.94 16.91 2.28
N GLY A 98 -6.41 17.34 3.45
CA GLY A 98 -6.87 16.44 4.50
C GLY A 98 -8.05 16.97 5.30
N LEU A 99 -8.66 16.10 6.11
CA LEU A 99 -9.73 16.40 7.05
C LEU A 99 -9.18 16.46 8.48
N ILE A 100 -9.78 17.31 9.31
CA ILE A 100 -9.45 17.36 10.73
C ILE A 100 -10.18 16.23 11.45
N ASN A 101 -9.44 15.44 12.24
CA ASN A 101 -9.99 14.46 13.15
C ASN A 101 -9.54 14.77 14.58
N ALA A 102 -10.47 15.14 15.43
CA ALA A 102 -10.20 15.55 16.82
C ALA A 102 -9.44 14.50 17.65
N LYS A 103 -9.51 13.19 17.27
CA LYS A 103 -8.73 12.12 17.91
C LYS A 103 -7.22 12.33 17.77
N TYR A 104 -6.78 12.95 16.66
CA TYR A 104 -5.37 13.13 16.31
C TYR A 104 -4.88 14.57 16.45
N GLY A 105 -5.74 15.51 16.87
CA GLY A 105 -5.40 16.91 17.09
C GLY A 105 -6.03 17.87 16.08
N PRO A 106 -5.58 19.15 16.07
CA PRO A 106 -6.19 20.21 15.28
C PRO A 106 -5.72 20.26 13.82
N ASP A 107 -4.69 19.50 13.47
CA ASP A 107 -4.12 19.51 12.13
C ASP A 107 -4.92 18.65 11.16
N PRO A 108 -5.13 19.11 9.92
CA PRO A 108 -5.73 18.26 8.89
C PRO A 108 -4.78 17.13 8.52
N GLY A 109 -5.35 15.98 8.11
CA GLY A 109 -4.57 14.82 7.73
C GLY A 109 -5.37 13.80 6.96
N LEU A 110 -4.72 12.69 6.73
CA LEU A 110 -5.26 11.49 6.10
C LEU A 110 -4.75 10.27 6.86
N LYS A 111 -5.40 9.13 6.66
CA LYS A 111 -4.88 7.85 7.15
C LYS A 111 -4.34 7.02 5.99
N ILE A 112 -3.20 6.38 6.22
CA ILE A 112 -2.71 5.30 5.37
C ILE A 112 -3.12 4.01 6.07
N TYR A 113 -4.01 3.25 5.43
CA TYR A 113 -4.48 1.97 5.90
C TYR A 113 -3.66 0.88 5.23
N SER A 114 -2.87 0.14 6.02
CA SER A 114 -1.85 -0.78 5.53
C SER A 114 -2.15 -2.21 5.94
N PHE A 115 -1.78 -3.15 5.08
CA PHE A 115 -1.97 -4.58 5.28
C PHE A 115 -0.63 -5.31 5.29
N LEU A 116 -0.43 -6.14 6.30
CA LEU A 116 0.78 -6.93 6.49
C LEU A 116 0.44 -8.42 6.47
N SER A 117 1.27 -9.21 5.82
CA SER A 117 1.22 -10.68 5.93
C SER A 117 1.81 -11.14 7.27
N GLY A 118 1.53 -12.39 7.67
CA GLY A 118 2.13 -13.00 8.86
C GLY A 118 3.66 -13.10 8.82
N GLN A 119 4.26 -12.91 7.65
CA GLN A 119 5.70 -12.84 7.45
C GLN A 119 6.22 -11.40 7.35
N TYR A 120 5.44 -10.43 7.81
CA TYR A 120 5.77 -8.99 7.80
C TYR A 120 5.94 -8.36 6.41
N GLY A 121 5.47 -8.98 5.35
CA GLY A 121 5.39 -8.38 4.02
C GLY A 121 4.19 -7.43 3.93
N SER A 122 4.41 -6.13 3.66
CA SER A 122 3.31 -5.21 3.36
C SER A 122 2.81 -5.47 1.95
N PHE A 123 1.58 -5.97 1.79
CA PHE A 123 1.05 -6.36 0.49
C PHE A 123 0.02 -5.40 -0.09
N HIS A 124 -0.60 -4.56 0.74
CA HIS A 124 -1.54 -3.55 0.28
C HIS A 124 -1.51 -2.32 1.17
N SER A 125 -1.75 -1.16 0.59
CA SER A 125 -2.01 0.07 1.34
C SER A 125 -2.94 0.98 0.55
N SER A 126 -3.81 1.68 1.25
CA SER A 126 -4.73 2.66 0.69
C SER A 126 -4.76 3.93 1.51
N VAL A 127 -5.03 5.05 0.86
CA VAL A 127 -5.23 6.34 1.53
C VAL A 127 -6.73 6.50 1.79
N ILE A 128 -7.07 6.67 3.07
CA ILE A 128 -8.46 6.89 3.50
C ILE A 128 -8.61 8.23 4.22
N GLY A 129 -9.82 8.78 4.24
CA GLY A 129 -10.09 10.04 4.92
C GLY A 129 -9.77 9.94 6.42
N ALA A 130 -9.23 11.02 7.01
CA ALA A 130 -8.87 11.06 8.43
C ALA A 130 -10.02 10.68 9.37
N THR A 131 -11.26 11.00 8.99
CA THR A 131 -12.48 10.73 9.76
C THR A 131 -13.17 9.41 9.37
N ALA A 132 -12.71 8.74 8.32
CA ALA A 132 -13.31 7.49 7.88
C ALA A 132 -13.08 6.37 8.90
N GLY A 133 -14.12 5.57 9.17
CA GLY A 133 -13.98 4.30 9.89
C GLY A 133 -13.17 3.30 9.04
N GLU A 134 -12.47 2.39 9.67
CA GLU A 134 -11.60 1.42 9.00
C GLU A 134 -12.33 0.17 8.51
N ALA A 135 -13.43 -0.19 9.18
CA ALA A 135 -14.21 -1.40 8.90
C ALA A 135 -14.57 -1.63 7.42
N PRO A 136 -15.00 -0.63 6.63
CA PRO A 136 -15.30 -0.83 5.20
C PRO A 136 -14.09 -1.20 4.36
N PHE A 137 -12.88 -0.80 4.79
CA PHE A 137 -11.64 -0.99 4.03
C PHE A 137 -10.94 -2.31 4.35
N VAL A 138 -11.35 -3.03 5.40
CA VAL A 138 -10.71 -4.30 5.81
C VAL A 138 -10.78 -5.33 4.68
N LEU A 139 -11.95 -5.58 4.14
CA LEU A 139 -12.14 -6.54 3.05
C LEU A 139 -11.62 -6.03 1.71
N ASP A 140 -11.79 -4.74 1.46
CA ASP A 140 -11.34 -4.13 0.21
C ASP A 140 -9.84 -4.36 -0.02
N GLY A 141 -9.03 -4.14 0.99
CA GLY A 141 -7.59 -4.40 0.92
C GLY A 141 -7.22 -5.88 0.81
N LEU A 142 -7.96 -6.78 1.44
CA LEU A 142 -7.72 -8.22 1.32
C LEU A 142 -8.08 -8.74 -0.08
N LEU A 143 -9.21 -8.31 -0.63
CA LEU A 143 -9.64 -8.68 -1.98
C LEU A 143 -8.78 -8.03 -3.07
N SER A 144 -8.09 -6.94 -2.74
CA SER A 144 -7.15 -6.24 -3.62
C SER A 144 -5.70 -6.71 -3.46
N ASN A 145 -5.47 -7.85 -2.78
CA ASN A 145 -4.13 -8.40 -2.59
C ASN A 145 -3.44 -8.69 -3.94
N PRO A 146 -2.31 -8.04 -4.27
CA PRO A 146 -1.60 -8.28 -5.51
C PRO A 146 -0.59 -9.42 -5.44
N ALA A 147 -0.32 -9.96 -4.23
CA ALA A 147 0.62 -11.06 -4.00
C ALA A 147 -0.06 -12.43 -4.16
N SER A 148 0.74 -13.47 -4.31
CA SER A 148 0.26 -14.83 -4.64
C SER A 148 -0.25 -15.63 -3.44
N PHE A 149 -0.24 -15.08 -2.23
CA PHE A 149 -0.75 -15.76 -1.05
C PHE A 149 -2.21 -15.39 -0.74
N ASP A 150 -2.95 -16.31 -0.13
CA ASP A 150 -4.33 -16.11 0.29
C ASP A 150 -4.41 -15.98 1.81
N PRO A 151 -4.71 -14.78 2.35
CA PRO A 151 -4.90 -14.60 3.78
C PRO A 151 -6.21 -15.26 4.24
N LEU A 152 -6.10 -16.31 5.07
CA LEU A 152 -7.24 -17.03 5.64
C LEU A 152 -7.69 -16.46 6.99
N VAL A 153 -6.75 -15.90 7.75
CA VAL A 153 -7.01 -15.29 9.07
C VAL A 153 -6.56 -13.85 9.05
N HIS A 154 -7.46 -12.93 9.40
CA HIS A 154 -7.15 -11.51 9.41
C HIS A 154 -7.37 -10.87 10.77
N TYR A 155 -6.39 -10.08 11.19
CA TYR A 155 -6.37 -9.37 12.48
C TYR A 155 -6.50 -7.87 12.26
N THR A 156 -7.28 -7.19 13.08
CA THR A 156 -7.37 -5.73 13.16
C THR A 156 -7.34 -5.27 14.61
N ASP A 157 -7.15 -3.97 14.79
CA ASP A 157 -7.52 -3.32 16.04
C ASP A 157 -9.06 -3.21 16.17
N THR A 158 -9.52 -2.54 17.23
CA THR A 158 -10.97 -2.32 17.46
C THR A 158 -11.62 -1.36 16.43
N GLY A 159 -10.83 -0.61 15.66
CA GLY A 159 -11.31 0.33 14.64
C GLY A 159 -11.83 -0.37 13.39
N GLY A 160 -11.34 -1.58 13.08
CA GLY A 160 -11.80 -2.41 11.97
C GLY A 160 -13.05 -3.25 12.27
N VAL A 161 -13.57 -3.23 13.49
CA VAL A 161 -14.64 -4.13 13.96
C VAL A 161 -16.03 -3.63 13.56
N SER A 162 -16.81 -4.48 12.89
CA SER A 162 -18.26 -4.33 12.75
C SER A 162 -18.92 -5.68 12.48
N ASP A 163 -20.21 -5.81 12.82
CA ASP A 163 -20.99 -7.02 12.54
C ASP A 163 -21.00 -7.37 11.05
N HIS A 164 -21.01 -6.35 10.20
CA HIS A 164 -20.94 -6.54 8.74
C HIS A 164 -19.62 -7.18 8.30
N VAL A 165 -18.50 -6.78 8.89
CA VAL A 165 -17.18 -7.37 8.59
C VAL A 165 -17.16 -8.83 9.01
N PHE A 166 -17.66 -9.18 10.22
CA PHE A 166 -17.78 -10.57 10.65
C PHE A 166 -18.61 -11.41 9.68
N ALA A 167 -19.78 -10.91 9.30
CA ALA A 167 -20.67 -11.62 8.38
C ALA A 167 -20.03 -11.84 7.00
N LEU A 168 -19.35 -10.84 6.44
CA LEU A 168 -18.71 -10.93 5.14
C LEU A 168 -17.51 -11.89 5.18
N PHE A 169 -16.69 -11.86 6.22
CA PHE A 169 -15.60 -12.83 6.40
C PHE A 169 -16.12 -14.27 6.46
N HIS A 170 -17.19 -14.49 7.20
CA HIS A 170 -17.83 -15.81 7.27
C HIS A 170 -18.31 -16.28 5.89
N LEU A 171 -18.97 -15.43 5.11
CA LEU A 171 -19.45 -15.75 3.77
C LEU A 171 -18.31 -16.06 2.79
N LEU A 172 -17.15 -15.44 2.98
CA LEU A 172 -15.95 -15.67 2.16
C LEU A 172 -15.12 -16.87 2.63
N GLY A 173 -15.52 -17.55 3.71
CA GLY A 173 -14.76 -18.68 4.28
C GLY A 173 -13.47 -18.26 4.99
N MET A 174 -13.34 -16.98 5.35
CA MET A 174 -12.20 -16.42 6.06
C MET A 174 -12.49 -16.28 7.55
N THR A 175 -11.45 -16.26 8.37
CA THR A 175 -11.55 -16.01 9.82
C THR A 175 -11.20 -14.55 10.13
N PHE A 176 -12.14 -13.83 10.72
CA PHE A 176 -11.89 -12.48 11.26
C PHE A 176 -11.59 -12.56 12.75
N ALA A 177 -10.42 -12.11 13.14
CA ALA A 177 -9.90 -12.18 14.51
C ALA A 177 -9.44 -10.81 15.01
N PRO A 178 -10.36 -9.83 15.18
CA PRO A 178 -10.01 -8.51 15.66
C PRO A 178 -9.62 -8.54 17.13
N ARG A 179 -8.87 -7.52 17.57
CA ARG A 179 -8.62 -7.28 18.99
C ARG A 179 -9.95 -7.06 19.71
N LEU A 180 -10.17 -7.79 20.79
CA LEU A 180 -11.31 -7.58 21.65
C LEU A 180 -11.18 -6.25 22.39
N ARG A 181 -12.31 -5.58 22.61
CA ARG A 181 -12.39 -4.37 23.40
C ARG A 181 -12.38 -4.77 24.88
N ASP A 182 -11.57 -4.09 25.67
CA ASP A 182 -11.55 -4.22 27.13
C ASP A 182 -12.85 -3.68 27.73
#